data_ef33e45273bef268806e8a32a3f8591d
#
_entry.id   ef33e45273bef268806e8a32a3f8591d
#
_cell.length_a   1.000
_cell.length_b   1.000
_cell.length_c   1.000
_cell.angle_alpha   90.00
_cell.angle_beta   90.00
_cell.angle_gamma   90.00
#
_symmetry.space_group_name_H-M   'P 1'
#
loop_
_entity.id
_entity.type
_entity.pdbx_description
1 polymer ?
#
loop_
_entity_poly.entity_id
_entity_poly.type
_entity_poly.pdbx_seq_one_letter_code
_entity_poly.pdbx_strand_id
1 'polypeptide(L)'
;MGEAMTGLKRSHMCCDVSEVLIGSEVTVMGWVQRRRDLGQLIFIALRDRTGLVQAVVDGNNSAPELFKKAESVRSEYVLAIRGKVAPRTEGNVNKNMKTGAIEIIADELRILSESETTPFQVEDEITVKDDLRLKYRYIDLRRPCQLKNMILRHKTAQVIRNFLSDEGFLEIETPVLGKSTPEGARDYLVPSRVHPGSFYGLPQSPQLYKQLLMVSGMDRYYQIAKCFRDEDLRADRQPEFTQVDMELSFVDVDDIIDVNERLIKKVFKEILDVDVPIPMQRMKYKDAMERYGSDKPDVRFGMELHNITDIVRGTEFVVFKNAIEAGGSVRAINANGCGHYPRKQIDSLVEFVKTYKAKGLAWIVVNDDGSLKSQIAKFFTPEKLQEIVDALEGKPGDLILICADADRIVFDSLGALRCEIARRQELTRPDDFRFLWVTEFPMFEWDDEENRYVAEHHPFTCPMDEDLPLLDTDPSKVRAKAYDMVLNGFELGGGSIRIHRRDIQQKIFSLLGFSDEDAQERFGFLLDAFKYGVPPHGGLAFGFDRIIMLMTGSSSIRDVIAFPKVKDASCPLTDAPGTVDDKQLDELGIAIVKTEENEETNE
;
A
#
# COMPACT_ATOMS: atom_id res chain seq x y z
N MET A 1 -8.71 -8.88 -41.55
CA MET A 1 -9.76 -7.91 -41.10
C MET A 1 -10.74 -8.67 -40.23
N GLY A 2 -11.15 -8.09 -39.10
CA GLY A 2 -12.10 -8.71 -38.19
C GLY A 2 -13.50 -8.87 -38.80
N GLU A 3 -14.18 -9.95 -38.42
CA GLU A 3 -15.55 -10.26 -38.85
C GLU A 3 -16.56 -9.52 -37.98
N ALA A 4 -17.71 -9.17 -38.56
CA ALA A 4 -18.78 -8.49 -37.83
C ALA A 4 -19.46 -9.42 -36.81
N MET A 5 -19.87 -8.86 -35.71
CA MET A 5 -20.60 -9.55 -34.63
C MET A 5 -22.10 -9.69 -34.92
N THR A 6 -22.60 -9.10 -36.01
CA THR A 6 -24.01 -9.08 -36.39
C THR A 6 -24.63 -10.47 -36.38
N GLY A 7 -25.74 -10.64 -35.65
CA GLY A 7 -26.43 -11.94 -35.53
C GLY A 7 -25.87 -12.87 -34.44
N LEU A 8 -24.74 -12.55 -33.81
CA LEU A 8 -24.23 -13.26 -32.65
C LEU A 8 -24.30 -12.39 -31.39
N LYS A 9 -24.78 -13.00 -30.31
CA LYS A 9 -24.78 -12.40 -28.96
C LYS A 9 -24.17 -13.40 -28.00
N ARG A 10 -23.21 -12.97 -27.19
CA ARG A 10 -22.65 -13.82 -26.14
C ARG A 10 -23.77 -14.24 -25.18
N SER A 11 -24.00 -15.54 -25.01
CA SER A 11 -24.98 -16.10 -24.11
C SER A 11 -24.41 -16.40 -22.72
N HIS A 12 -23.14 -16.82 -22.65
CA HIS A 12 -22.46 -17.23 -21.42
C HIS A 12 -21.03 -16.72 -21.39
N MET A 13 -20.52 -16.45 -20.19
CA MET A 13 -19.09 -16.35 -19.97
C MET A 13 -18.44 -17.74 -20.04
N CYS A 14 -17.12 -17.79 -20.25
CA CYS A 14 -16.44 -19.08 -20.43
C CYS A 14 -16.67 -20.06 -19.27
N CYS A 15 -16.55 -19.61 -18.02
CA CYS A 15 -16.75 -20.48 -16.85
C CYS A 15 -18.20 -20.61 -16.36
N ASP A 16 -19.16 -19.97 -17.03
CA ASP A 16 -20.58 -20.20 -16.79
C ASP A 16 -21.10 -21.42 -17.59
N VAL A 17 -20.33 -21.85 -18.59
CA VAL A 17 -20.60 -23.11 -19.31
C VAL A 17 -20.24 -24.27 -18.39
N SER A 18 -21.25 -25.09 -18.05
CA SER A 18 -21.11 -26.20 -17.13
C SER A 18 -21.83 -27.46 -17.64
N GLU A 19 -21.69 -28.57 -16.93
CA GLU A 19 -22.29 -29.86 -17.28
C GLU A 19 -23.82 -29.79 -17.39
N VAL A 20 -24.47 -28.84 -16.67
CA VAL A 20 -25.92 -28.62 -16.74
C VAL A 20 -26.36 -28.18 -18.15
N LEU A 21 -25.46 -27.59 -18.94
CA LEU A 21 -25.71 -27.10 -20.30
C LEU A 21 -25.42 -28.15 -21.37
N ILE A 22 -25.04 -29.38 -21.01
CA ILE A 22 -24.79 -30.44 -22.00
C ILE A 22 -26.00 -30.61 -22.90
N GLY A 23 -25.75 -30.59 -24.20
CA GLY A 23 -26.80 -30.67 -25.24
C GLY A 23 -27.37 -29.31 -25.67
N SER A 24 -27.16 -28.24 -24.90
CA SER A 24 -27.62 -26.89 -25.23
C SER A 24 -26.64 -26.17 -26.18
N GLU A 25 -27.13 -25.25 -26.97
CA GLU A 25 -26.36 -24.34 -27.77
C GLU A 25 -25.91 -23.13 -26.93
N VAL A 26 -24.65 -22.77 -26.99
CA VAL A 26 -24.07 -21.60 -26.31
C VAL A 26 -23.24 -20.76 -27.28
N THR A 27 -23.14 -19.47 -27.00
CA THR A 27 -22.19 -18.57 -27.67
C THR A 27 -21.27 -17.98 -26.64
N VAL A 28 -19.96 -18.25 -26.77
CA VAL A 28 -18.89 -17.70 -25.92
C VAL A 28 -18.00 -16.78 -26.73
N MET A 29 -17.43 -15.75 -26.11
CA MET A 29 -16.53 -14.79 -26.74
C MET A 29 -15.38 -14.46 -25.83
N GLY A 30 -14.17 -14.38 -26.41
CA GLY A 30 -12.97 -14.12 -25.62
C GLY A 30 -11.70 -14.19 -26.46
N TRP A 31 -10.58 -14.29 -25.78
CA TRP A 31 -9.24 -14.38 -26.35
C TRP A 31 -8.78 -15.83 -26.43
N VAL A 32 -8.06 -16.17 -27.51
CA VAL A 32 -7.45 -17.51 -27.65
C VAL A 32 -6.23 -17.62 -26.74
N GLN A 33 -6.35 -18.41 -25.68
CA GLN A 33 -5.21 -18.74 -24.83
C GLN A 33 -4.25 -19.70 -25.55
N ARG A 34 -4.80 -20.72 -26.17
CA ARG A 34 -4.02 -21.75 -26.88
C ARG A 34 -4.84 -22.44 -27.95
N ARG A 35 -4.24 -22.70 -29.11
CA ARG A 35 -4.75 -23.60 -30.12
C ARG A 35 -3.89 -24.87 -30.18
N ARG A 36 -4.51 -26.02 -30.32
CA ARG A 36 -3.86 -27.30 -30.57
C ARG A 36 -4.51 -27.93 -31.80
N ASP A 37 -3.69 -28.38 -32.74
CA ASP A 37 -4.08 -29.00 -33.99
C ASP A 37 -3.60 -30.46 -33.94
N LEU A 38 -4.53 -31.39 -34.06
CA LEU A 38 -4.30 -32.84 -34.04
C LEU A 38 -4.79 -33.46 -35.39
N GLY A 39 -4.58 -32.76 -36.48
CA GLY A 39 -4.98 -33.17 -37.82
C GLY A 39 -6.46 -32.87 -38.05
N GLN A 40 -7.37 -33.82 -37.84
CA GLN A 40 -8.80 -33.62 -38.07
C GLN A 40 -9.55 -32.95 -36.87
N LEU A 41 -8.85 -32.66 -35.79
CA LEU A 41 -9.43 -32.02 -34.59
C LEU A 41 -8.62 -30.80 -34.21
N ILE A 42 -9.27 -29.63 -34.14
CA ILE A 42 -8.67 -28.39 -33.66
C ILE A 42 -9.31 -28.04 -32.34
N PHE A 43 -8.47 -27.94 -31.30
CA PHE A 43 -8.87 -27.54 -29.96
C PHE A 43 -8.48 -26.08 -29.72
N ILE A 44 -9.43 -25.26 -29.32
CA ILE A 44 -9.25 -23.84 -29.00
C ILE A 44 -9.62 -23.63 -27.53
N ALA A 45 -8.63 -23.29 -26.70
CA ALA A 45 -8.87 -22.81 -25.35
C ALA A 45 -9.17 -21.31 -25.42
N LEU A 46 -10.43 -20.96 -25.19
CA LEU A 46 -10.90 -19.58 -25.19
C LEU A 46 -10.93 -19.04 -23.77
N ARG A 47 -10.41 -17.83 -23.56
CA ARG A 47 -10.27 -17.18 -22.27
C ARG A 47 -11.13 -15.93 -22.22
N ASP A 48 -11.86 -15.75 -21.12
CA ASP A 48 -12.42 -14.47 -20.70
C ASP A 48 -12.07 -14.18 -19.23
N ARG A 49 -12.68 -13.14 -18.63
CA ARG A 49 -12.41 -12.78 -17.22
C ARG A 49 -12.83 -13.84 -16.18
N THR A 50 -13.63 -14.84 -16.56
CA THR A 50 -14.08 -15.91 -15.67
C THR A 50 -13.17 -17.13 -15.72
N GLY A 51 -12.35 -17.26 -16.77
CA GLY A 51 -11.41 -18.34 -16.98
C GLY A 51 -11.44 -18.89 -18.40
N LEU A 52 -11.28 -20.20 -18.52
CA LEU A 52 -11.10 -20.91 -19.78
C LEU A 52 -12.27 -21.84 -20.10
N VAL A 53 -12.63 -21.95 -21.37
CA VAL A 53 -13.46 -23.03 -21.93
C VAL A 53 -12.79 -23.59 -23.18
N GLN A 54 -12.89 -24.90 -23.43
CA GLN A 54 -12.41 -25.52 -24.65
C GLN A 54 -13.52 -25.58 -25.70
N ALA A 55 -13.22 -25.12 -26.89
CA ALA A 55 -14.02 -25.40 -28.08
C ALA A 55 -13.28 -26.39 -29.00
N VAL A 56 -14.03 -27.20 -29.72
CA VAL A 56 -13.53 -28.19 -30.65
C VAL A 56 -14.14 -27.97 -32.03
N VAL A 57 -13.32 -27.97 -33.05
CA VAL A 57 -13.74 -28.02 -34.46
C VAL A 57 -13.29 -29.35 -35.04
N ASP A 58 -14.25 -30.19 -35.45
CA ASP A 58 -13.99 -31.51 -36.00
C ASP A 58 -14.08 -31.46 -37.52
N GLY A 59 -12.93 -31.61 -38.22
CA GLY A 59 -12.84 -31.56 -39.67
C GLY A 59 -13.65 -32.60 -40.41
N ASN A 60 -14.02 -33.72 -39.76
CA ASN A 60 -14.86 -34.74 -40.37
C ASN A 60 -16.36 -34.39 -40.34
N ASN A 61 -16.78 -33.56 -39.36
CA ASN A 61 -18.19 -33.26 -39.10
C ASN A 61 -18.53 -31.77 -39.29
N SER A 62 -17.54 -30.90 -39.41
CA SER A 62 -17.74 -29.45 -39.62
C SER A 62 -17.68 -29.08 -41.11
N ALA A 63 -18.28 -27.92 -41.45
CA ALA A 63 -18.10 -27.33 -42.77
C ALA A 63 -16.61 -27.05 -43.06
N PRO A 64 -16.09 -27.35 -44.25
CA PRO A 64 -14.68 -27.14 -44.60
C PRO A 64 -14.19 -25.72 -44.35
N GLU A 65 -15.04 -24.72 -44.52
CA GLU A 65 -14.72 -23.32 -44.31
C GLU A 65 -14.53 -23.00 -42.82
N LEU A 66 -15.33 -23.63 -41.94
CA LEU A 66 -15.19 -23.49 -40.50
C LEU A 66 -13.86 -24.09 -40.03
N PHE A 67 -13.51 -25.28 -40.52
CA PHE A 67 -12.26 -25.96 -40.21
C PHE A 67 -11.06 -25.13 -40.65
N LYS A 68 -11.04 -24.67 -41.90
CA LYS A 68 -9.98 -23.82 -42.46
C LYS A 68 -9.82 -22.52 -41.67
N LYS A 69 -10.92 -21.94 -41.20
CA LYS A 69 -10.89 -20.75 -40.32
C LYS A 69 -10.23 -21.09 -38.98
N ALA A 70 -10.59 -22.21 -38.36
CA ALA A 70 -9.98 -22.68 -37.12
C ALA A 70 -8.47 -22.94 -37.24
N GLU A 71 -8.01 -23.42 -38.40
CA GLU A 71 -6.57 -23.59 -38.71
C GLU A 71 -5.81 -22.24 -38.71
N SER A 72 -6.48 -21.15 -39.12
CA SER A 72 -5.86 -19.82 -39.20
C SER A 72 -5.76 -19.12 -37.86
N VAL A 73 -6.50 -19.56 -36.84
CA VAL A 73 -6.52 -18.95 -35.48
C VAL A 73 -5.14 -18.99 -34.83
N ARG A 74 -4.78 -17.91 -34.16
CA ARG A 74 -3.51 -17.78 -33.39
C ARG A 74 -3.82 -17.32 -31.96
N SER A 75 -2.81 -17.42 -31.11
CA SER A 75 -2.88 -16.94 -29.71
C SER A 75 -3.31 -15.46 -29.66
N GLU A 76 -4.10 -15.12 -28.66
CA GLU A 76 -4.65 -13.78 -28.39
C GLU A 76 -5.60 -13.24 -29.47
N TYR A 77 -5.95 -14.00 -30.53
CA TYR A 77 -7.07 -13.62 -31.39
C TYR A 77 -8.36 -13.52 -30.58
N VAL A 78 -9.22 -12.59 -30.92
CA VAL A 78 -10.54 -12.44 -30.30
C VAL A 78 -11.54 -13.19 -31.15
N LEU A 79 -12.21 -14.17 -30.55
CA LEU A 79 -13.16 -15.03 -31.22
C LEU A 79 -14.55 -14.92 -30.63
N ALA A 80 -15.55 -15.14 -31.49
CA ALA A 80 -16.90 -15.57 -31.10
C ALA A 80 -17.10 -17.00 -31.59
N ILE A 81 -17.47 -17.89 -30.67
CA ILE A 81 -17.71 -19.31 -30.96
C ILE A 81 -19.11 -19.67 -30.49
N ARG A 82 -19.94 -20.16 -31.43
CA ARG A 82 -21.24 -20.77 -31.12
C ARG A 82 -21.14 -22.26 -31.37
N GLY A 83 -21.79 -23.03 -30.50
CA GLY A 83 -21.80 -24.48 -30.64
C GLY A 83 -22.52 -25.18 -29.51
N LYS A 84 -22.57 -26.48 -29.58
CA LYS A 84 -23.25 -27.35 -28.64
C LYS A 84 -22.32 -27.80 -27.53
N VAL A 85 -22.74 -27.70 -26.28
CA VAL A 85 -21.99 -28.22 -25.14
C VAL A 85 -22.04 -29.73 -25.12
N ALA A 86 -20.87 -30.37 -25.02
CA ALA A 86 -20.68 -31.82 -24.95
C ALA A 86 -19.79 -32.20 -23.76
N PRO A 87 -19.99 -33.40 -23.18
CA PRO A 87 -19.07 -33.92 -22.18
C PRO A 87 -17.75 -34.33 -22.86
N ARG A 88 -16.63 -34.13 -22.19
CA ARG A 88 -15.36 -34.73 -22.61
C ARG A 88 -15.34 -36.22 -22.26
N THR A 89 -14.65 -37.00 -23.08
CA THR A 89 -14.40 -38.41 -22.73
C THR A 89 -13.60 -38.51 -21.44
N GLU A 90 -13.84 -39.57 -20.66
CA GLU A 90 -13.30 -39.74 -19.30
C GLU A 90 -11.76 -39.56 -19.23
N GLY A 91 -11.03 -40.03 -20.25
CA GLY A 91 -9.57 -39.86 -20.35
C GLY A 91 -9.10 -38.44 -20.70
N ASN A 92 -9.99 -37.55 -21.15
CA ASN A 92 -9.70 -36.19 -21.61
C ASN A 92 -10.18 -35.09 -20.65
N VAL A 93 -10.74 -35.48 -19.50
CA VAL A 93 -11.18 -34.54 -18.45
C VAL A 93 -9.97 -33.80 -17.88
N ASN A 94 -9.99 -32.48 -17.93
CA ASN A 94 -8.91 -31.63 -17.39
C ASN A 94 -9.29 -31.11 -15.99
N LYS A 95 -8.75 -31.78 -14.98
CA LYS A 95 -9.02 -31.41 -13.57
C LYS A 95 -8.50 -30.02 -13.16
N ASN A 96 -7.60 -29.43 -13.94
CA ASN A 96 -7.04 -28.09 -13.68
C ASN A 96 -7.87 -26.96 -14.31
N MET A 97 -8.96 -27.27 -14.98
CA MET A 97 -9.89 -26.30 -15.55
C MET A 97 -11.27 -26.45 -14.89
N LYS A 98 -11.88 -25.32 -14.50
CA LYS A 98 -13.26 -25.32 -13.94
C LYS A 98 -14.27 -25.95 -14.91
N THR A 99 -14.06 -25.75 -16.23
CA THR A 99 -14.89 -26.30 -17.31
C THR A 99 -14.31 -27.60 -17.88
N GLY A 100 -13.39 -28.25 -17.18
CA GLY A 100 -12.58 -29.33 -17.72
C GLY A 100 -13.32 -30.64 -18.02
N ALA A 101 -14.55 -30.80 -17.54
CA ALA A 101 -15.41 -31.95 -17.84
C ALA A 101 -16.21 -31.78 -19.17
N ILE A 102 -16.28 -30.57 -19.69
CA ILE A 102 -17.07 -30.24 -20.88
C ILE A 102 -16.22 -29.58 -21.98
N GLU A 103 -16.77 -29.55 -23.18
CA GLU A 103 -16.24 -28.80 -24.32
C GLU A 103 -17.39 -28.32 -25.20
N ILE A 104 -17.13 -27.33 -26.05
CA ILE A 104 -18.09 -26.79 -27.01
C ILE A 104 -17.75 -27.34 -28.38
N ILE A 105 -18.62 -28.13 -28.97
CA ILE A 105 -18.52 -28.56 -30.39
C ILE A 105 -18.98 -27.38 -31.22
N ALA A 106 -18.03 -26.70 -31.85
CA ALA A 106 -18.28 -25.46 -32.57
C ALA A 106 -19.00 -25.73 -33.93
N ASP A 107 -20.06 -25.01 -34.16
CA ASP A 107 -20.79 -24.94 -35.43
C ASP A 107 -20.61 -23.60 -36.15
N GLU A 108 -20.24 -22.55 -35.43
CA GLU A 108 -19.86 -21.23 -35.95
C GLU A 108 -18.67 -20.67 -35.21
N LEU A 109 -17.69 -20.12 -35.95
CA LEU A 109 -16.54 -19.42 -35.45
C LEU A 109 -16.35 -18.13 -36.25
N ARG A 110 -16.23 -17.00 -35.54
CA ARG A 110 -15.85 -15.72 -36.15
C ARG A 110 -14.58 -15.20 -35.49
N ILE A 111 -13.66 -14.71 -36.32
CA ILE A 111 -12.49 -13.99 -35.89
C ILE A 111 -12.87 -12.51 -35.80
N LEU A 112 -13.16 -12.04 -34.58
CA LEU A 112 -13.57 -10.66 -34.35
C LEU A 112 -12.41 -9.69 -34.48
N SER A 113 -11.20 -10.14 -34.06
CA SER A 113 -9.97 -9.38 -34.20
C SER A 113 -8.78 -10.33 -34.22
N GLU A 114 -7.88 -10.09 -35.12
CA GLU A 114 -6.56 -10.76 -35.18
C GLU A 114 -5.63 -10.08 -34.15
N SER A 115 -4.59 -10.77 -33.74
CA SER A 115 -3.54 -10.26 -32.86
C SER A 115 -2.17 -10.49 -33.48
N GLU A 116 -1.29 -9.53 -33.34
CA GLU A 116 0.14 -9.75 -33.50
C GLU A 116 0.69 -10.60 -32.35
N THR A 117 1.92 -11.06 -32.47
CA THR A 117 2.59 -11.74 -31.36
C THR A 117 2.77 -10.77 -30.20
N THR A 118 2.22 -11.13 -29.04
CA THR A 118 2.32 -10.29 -27.83
C THR A 118 3.76 -10.22 -27.31
N PRO A 119 4.18 -9.11 -26.70
CA PRO A 119 5.55 -8.94 -26.17
C PRO A 119 5.90 -9.93 -25.05
N PHE A 120 4.89 -10.53 -24.43
CA PHE A 120 5.04 -11.62 -23.46
C PHE A 120 3.76 -12.47 -23.41
N GLN A 121 3.87 -13.66 -22.87
CA GLN A 121 2.74 -14.59 -22.74
C GLN A 121 1.79 -14.16 -21.61
N VAL A 122 0.50 -14.43 -21.81
CA VAL A 122 -0.56 -14.14 -20.81
C VAL A 122 -0.67 -15.34 -19.86
N GLU A 123 0.36 -15.49 -19.03
CA GLU A 123 0.51 -16.55 -18.02
C GLU A 123 1.05 -15.95 -16.71
N ASP A 124 0.87 -16.62 -15.57
CA ASP A 124 1.28 -16.07 -14.28
C ASP A 124 2.80 -16.12 -14.07
N GLU A 125 3.45 -17.18 -14.54
CA GLU A 125 4.90 -17.34 -14.44
C GLU A 125 5.60 -16.75 -15.67
N ILE A 126 6.03 -15.49 -15.58
CA ILE A 126 6.81 -14.81 -16.61
C ILE A 126 8.07 -14.17 -16.02
N THR A 127 9.14 -14.16 -16.81
CA THR A 127 10.45 -13.57 -16.44
C THR A 127 10.64 -12.16 -16.98
N VAL A 128 9.54 -11.48 -17.30
CA VAL A 128 9.54 -10.15 -17.93
C VAL A 128 9.71 -9.05 -16.89
N LYS A 129 10.56 -8.07 -17.19
CA LYS A 129 10.80 -6.90 -16.33
C LYS A 129 9.53 -6.03 -16.23
N ASP A 130 9.41 -5.34 -15.10
CA ASP A 130 8.28 -4.46 -14.80
C ASP A 130 8.06 -3.38 -15.86
N ASP A 131 9.10 -2.77 -16.39
CA ASP A 131 8.99 -1.72 -17.41
C ASP A 131 8.22 -2.19 -18.65
N LEU A 132 8.52 -3.40 -19.14
CA LEU A 132 7.81 -3.96 -20.29
C LEU A 132 6.37 -4.35 -19.95
N ARG A 133 6.13 -4.88 -18.73
CA ARG A 133 4.78 -5.18 -18.24
C ARG A 133 3.94 -3.91 -18.14
N LEU A 134 4.51 -2.81 -17.65
CA LEU A 134 3.80 -1.53 -17.48
C LEU A 134 3.59 -0.81 -18.81
N LYS A 135 4.53 -0.92 -19.76
CA LYS A 135 4.34 -0.42 -21.13
C LYS A 135 3.17 -1.11 -21.85
N TYR A 136 3.03 -2.42 -21.68
CA TYR A 136 1.93 -3.21 -22.25
C TYR A 136 0.93 -3.65 -21.18
N ARG A 137 0.60 -2.73 -20.25
CA ARG A 137 -0.24 -3.03 -19.07
C ARG A 137 -1.58 -3.65 -19.41
N TYR A 138 -2.20 -3.30 -20.53
CA TYR A 138 -3.44 -3.90 -21.02
C TYR A 138 -3.31 -5.39 -21.38
N ILE A 139 -2.10 -5.87 -21.70
CA ILE A 139 -1.81 -7.31 -21.86
C ILE A 139 -1.53 -7.94 -20.50
N ASP A 140 -0.73 -7.28 -19.65
CA ASP A 140 -0.42 -7.75 -18.30
C ASP A 140 -1.69 -7.95 -17.45
N LEU A 141 -2.67 -7.05 -17.57
CA LEU A 141 -3.98 -7.17 -16.90
C LEU A 141 -4.84 -8.37 -17.38
N ARG A 142 -4.51 -9.01 -18.51
CA ARG A 142 -5.16 -10.25 -18.93
C ARG A 142 -4.66 -11.48 -18.16
N ARG A 143 -3.50 -11.39 -17.49
CA ARG A 143 -2.93 -12.49 -16.70
C ARG A 143 -3.85 -12.83 -15.52
N PRO A 144 -4.05 -14.12 -15.21
CA PRO A 144 -4.95 -14.53 -14.13
C PRO A 144 -4.66 -13.87 -12.78
N CYS A 145 -3.38 -13.75 -12.39
CA CYS A 145 -2.95 -13.11 -11.14
C CYS A 145 -3.38 -11.63 -11.08
N GLN A 146 -3.14 -10.86 -12.16
CA GLN A 146 -3.50 -9.45 -12.22
C GLN A 146 -5.02 -9.25 -12.24
N LEU A 147 -5.71 -10.06 -13.02
CA LEU A 147 -7.17 -10.06 -13.07
C LEU A 147 -7.78 -10.38 -11.70
N LYS A 148 -7.23 -11.39 -10.98
CA LYS A 148 -7.64 -11.75 -9.62
C LYS A 148 -7.51 -10.54 -8.67
N ASN A 149 -6.40 -9.79 -8.75
CA ASN A 149 -6.18 -8.60 -7.94
C ASN A 149 -7.25 -7.53 -8.22
N MET A 150 -7.58 -7.28 -9.49
CA MET A 150 -8.62 -6.30 -9.85
C MET A 150 -10.02 -6.73 -9.38
N ILE A 151 -10.34 -8.02 -9.48
CA ILE A 151 -11.62 -8.56 -8.99
C ILE A 151 -11.69 -8.48 -7.46
N LEU A 152 -10.60 -8.81 -6.76
CA LEU A 152 -10.52 -8.69 -5.30
C LEU A 152 -10.71 -7.24 -4.88
N ARG A 153 -10.00 -6.30 -5.51
CA ARG A 153 -10.16 -4.85 -5.30
C ARG A 153 -11.62 -4.39 -5.45
N HIS A 154 -12.28 -4.81 -6.53
CA HIS A 154 -13.69 -4.49 -6.76
C HIS A 154 -14.60 -5.02 -5.64
N LYS A 155 -14.43 -6.29 -5.28
CA LYS A 155 -15.25 -6.91 -4.21
C LYS A 155 -15.01 -6.26 -2.86
N THR A 156 -13.75 -5.95 -2.52
CA THR A 156 -13.40 -5.26 -1.28
C THR A 156 -14.07 -3.88 -1.20
N ALA A 157 -14.02 -3.10 -2.28
CA ALA A 157 -14.72 -1.81 -2.33
C ALA A 157 -16.23 -1.95 -2.12
N GLN A 158 -16.84 -3.00 -2.68
CA GLN A 158 -18.27 -3.26 -2.50
C GLN A 158 -18.63 -3.63 -1.04
N VAL A 159 -17.82 -4.46 -0.39
CA VAL A 159 -18.01 -4.81 1.03
C VAL A 159 -17.90 -3.57 1.92
N ILE A 160 -16.89 -2.71 1.66
CA ILE A 160 -16.69 -1.46 2.40
C ILE A 160 -17.91 -0.55 2.24
N ARG A 161 -18.39 -0.32 1.02
CA ARG A 161 -19.57 0.52 0.76
C ARG A 161 -20.82 -0.01 1.47
N ASN A 162 -21.07 -1.30 1.38
CA ASN A 162 -22.22 -1.91 2.04
C ASN A 162 -22.14 -1.74 3.56
N PHE A 163 -20.99 -2.03 4.16
CA PHE A 163 -20.78 -1.89 5.60
C PHE A 163 -21.00 -0.45 6.07
N LEU A 164 -20.35 0.52 5.42
CA LEU A 164 -20.45 1.92 5.84
C LEU A 164 -21.87 2.47 5.64
N SER A 165 -22.55 2.09 4.56
CA SER A 165 -23.96 2.46 4.36
C SER A 165 -24.87 1.87 5.44
N ASP A 166 -24.67 0.60 5.83
CA ASP A 166 -25.41 -0.07 6.90
C ASP A 166 -25.17 0.59 8.27
N GLU A 167 -23.97 1.15 8.50
CA GLU A 167 -23.59 1.94 9.70
C GLU A 167 -24.09 3.40 9.64
N GLY A 168 -24.83 3.79 8.61
CA GLY A 168 -25.42 5.12 8.46
C GLY A 168 -24.49 6.20 7.91
N PHE A 169 -23.39 5.82 7.27
CA PHE A 169 -22.53 6.76 6.57
C PHE A 169 -23.10 7.15 5.21
N LEU A 170 -22.89 8.39 4.82
CA LEU A 170 -23.22 8.93 3.51
C LEU A 170 -21.98 8.96 2.63
N GLU A 171 -22.03 8.36 1.44
CA GLU A 171 -20.95 8.52 0.44
C GLU A 171 -21.13 9.87 -0.26
N ILE A 172 -20.19 10.80 -0.01
CA ILE A 172 -20.23 12.17 -0.53
C ILE A 172 -18.92 12.47 -1.25
N GLU A 173 -19.02 12.88 -2.52
CA GLU A 173 -17.87 13.32 -3.29
C GLU A 173 -17.46 14.74 -2.90
N THR A 174 -16.15 14.96 -2.81
CA THR A 174 -15.55 16.26 -2.53
C THR A 174 -14.80 16.78 -3.77
N PRO A 175 -14.58 18.09 -3.90
CA PRO A 175 -13.88 18.66 -5.05
C PRO A 175 -12.47 18.10 -5.23
N VAL A 176 -12.12 17.77 -6.49
CA VAL A 176 -10.74 17.46 -6.90
C VAL A 176 -9.97 18.75 -7.25
N LEU A 177 -10.65 19.76 -7.77
CA LEU A 177 -10.07 21.09 -8.02
C LEU A 177 -10.30 21.98 -6.80
N GLY A 178 -9.39 21.93 -5.84
CA GLY A 178 -9.44 22.69 -4.60
C GLY A 178 -8.47 23.86 -4.54
N LYS A 179 -8.44 24.53 -3.39
CA LYS A 179 -7.39 25.50 -3.07
C LYS A 179 -6.14 24.71 -2.66
N SER A 180 -4.95 25.17 -3.06
CA SER A 180 -3.69 24.59 -2.57
C SER A 180 -3.56 24.85 -1.07
N THR A 181 -3.48 23.78 -0.31
CA THR A 181 -3.35 23.78 1.16
C THR A 181 -2.40 22.65 1.55
N PRO A 182 -1.06 22.84 1.39
CA PRO A 182 -0.09 21.79 1.66
C PRO A 182 -0.20 21.25 3.08
N GLU A 183 -0.38 19.92 3.20
CA GLU A 183 -0.56 19.20 4.47
C GLU A 183 0.58 18.18 4.70
N GLY A 184 1.82 18.52 4.28
CA GLY A 184 3.00 17.66 4.44
C GLY A 184 3.70 17.33 3.14
N ALA A 185 2.99 16.90 2.08
CA ALA A 185 3.55 16.72 0.73
C ALA A 185 3.37 17.99 -0.11
N ARG A 186 4.00 18.04 -1.29
CA ARG A 186 3.73 19.08 -2.28
C ARG A 186 2.43 18.79 -3.02
N ASP A 187 1.68 19.84 -3.36
CA ASP A 187 0.47 19.72 -4.16
C ASP A 187 0.80 19.68 -5.65
N TYR A 188 0.08 18.86 -6.42
CA TYR A 188 0.02 19.02 -7.87
C TYR A 188 -0.84 20.24 -8.21
N LEU A 189 -0.31 21.16 -9.01
CA LEU A 189 -0.98 22.40 -9.37
C LEU A 189 -1.58 22.33 -10.77
N VAL A 190 -2.82 22.79 -10.91
CA VAL A 190 -3.55 22.89 -12.18
C VAL A 190 -3.84 24.36 -12.45
N PRO A 191 -3.30 24.97 -13.53
CA PRO A 191 -3.52 26.38 -13.82
C PRO A 191 -4.96 26.66 -14.26
N SER A 192 -5.49 27.82 -13.86
CA SER A 192 -6.84 28.26 -14.22
C SER A 192 -6.83 29.15 -15.45
N ARG A 193 -7.48 28.73 -16.54
CA ARG A 193 -7.68 29.56 -17.73
C ARG A 193 -8.60 30.77 -17.47
N VAL A 194 -9.56 30.60 -16.55
CA VAL A 194 -10.57 31.66 -16.26
C VAL A 194 -10.04 32.70 -15.29
N HIS A 195 -9.07 32.33 -14.44
CA HIS A 195 -8.42 33.20 -13.47
C HIS A 195 -6.92 33.22 -13.72
N PRO A 196 -6.42 34.07 -14.65
CA PRO A 196 -4.99 34.10 -14.99
C PRO A 196 -4.10 34.32 -13.77
N GLY A 197 -3.01 33.53 -13.66
CA GLY A 197 -2.09 33.59 -12.53
C GLY A 197 -2.57 32.82 -11.28
N SER A 198 -3.76 32.19 -11.33
CA SER A 198 -4.29 31.39 -10.23
C SER A 198 -4.26 29.91 -10.59
N PHE A 199 -4.10 29.06 -9.55
CA PHE A 199 -3.98 27.60 -9.69
C PHE A 199 -4.96 26.90 -8.75
N TYR A 200 -5.48 25.77 -9.20
CA TYR A 200 -6.07 24.77 -8.32
C TYR A 200 -4.99 23.84 -7.80
N GLY A 201 -5.12 23.38 -6.55
CA GLY A 201 -4.37 22.26 -6.02
C GLY A 201 -5.17 20.96 -6.12
N LEU A 202 -4.54 19.86 -6.55
CA LEU A 202 -5.15 18.54 -6.44
C LEU A 202 -5.07 18.07 -4.97
N PRO A 203 -6.14 17.47 -4.41
CA PRO A 203 -6.22 17.19 -2.98
C PRO A 203 -5.26 16.07 -2.56
N GLN A 204 -4.50 16.30 -1.50
CA GLN A 204 -3.71 15.26 -0.84
C GLN A 204 -4.60 14.28 -0.07
N SER A 205 -5.71 14.79 0.45
CA SER A 205 -6.82 14.07 1.07
C SER A 205 -8.06 14.98 1.11
N PRO A 206 -9.28 14.46 1.36
CA PRO A 206 -10.48 15.27 1.56
C PRO A 206 -10.54 15.99 2.92
N GLN A 207 -9.43 16.15 3.65
CA GLN A 207 -9.38 16.53 5.06
C GLN A 207 -10.20 17.78 5.41
N LEU A 208 -10.06 18.85 4.65
CA LEU A 208 -10.76 20.11 4.95
C LEU A 208 -12.25 20.02 4.63
N TYR A 209 -12.61 19.35 3.53
CA TYR A 209 -13.99 19.20 3.11
C TYR A 209 -14.79 18.27 4.02
N LYS A 210 -14.19 17.18 4.50
CA LYS A 210 -14.90 16.27 5.42
C LYS A 210 -15.22 16.93 6.77
N GLN A 211 -14.34 17.81 7.27
CA GLN A 211 -14.64 18.62 8.45
C GLN A 211 -15.80 19.60 8.17
N LEU A 212 -15.85 20.24 6.99
CA LEU A 212 -16.98 21.07 6.60
C LEU A 212 -18.28 20.28 6.50
N LEU A 213 -18.23 19.01 6.08
CA LEU A 213 -19.41 18.13 6.07
C LEU A 213 -19.92 17.84 7.49
N MET A 214 -19.02 17.73 8.48
CA MET A 214 -19.43 17.61 9.89
C MET A 214 -20.11 18.91 10.38
N VAL A 215 -19.54 20.08 10.07
CA VAL A 215 -20.19 21.39 10.33
C VAL A 215 -21.54 21.48 9.63
N SER A 216 -21.69 20.88 8.46
CA SER A 216 -22.95 20.85 7.69
C SER A 216 -23.98 19.86 8.23
N GLY A 217 -23.68 19.13 9.31
CA GLY A 217 -24.60 18.18 9.93
C GLY A 217 -24.78 16.86 9.18
N MET A 218 -23.82 16.46 8.34
CA MET A 218 -23.87 15.17 7.63
C MET A 218 -23.59 13.97 8.55
N ASP A 219 -23.12 14.22 9.76
CA ASP A 219 -22.94 13.30 10.87
C ASP A 219 -21.94 12.18 10.65
N ARG A 220 -22.11 11.38 9.60
CA ARG A 220 -21.20 10.30 9.17
C ARG A 220 -20.98 10.36 7.68
N TYR A 221 -19.74 10.62 7.30
CA TYR A 221 -19.30 10.73 5.91
C TYR A 221 -18.27 9.65 5.58
N TYR A 222 -18.31 9.15 4.35
CA TYR A 222 -17.20 8.46 3.75
C TYR A 222 -17.08 8.76 2.26
N GLN A 223 -15.90 8.47 1.70
CA GLN A 223 -15.63 8.54 0.27
C GLN A 223 -14.51 7.55 -0.11
N ILE A 224 -14.64 6.85 -1.22
CA ILE A 224 -13.50 6.17 -1.85
C ILE A 224 -12.83 7.21 -2.77
N ALA A 225 -11.91 7.98 -2.21
CA ALA A 225 -11.37 9.19 -2.79
C ALA A 225 -10.07 8.95 -3.57
N LYS A 226 -9.90 9.66 -4.68
CA LYS A 226 -8.59 9.84 -5.31
C LYS A 226 -7.81 10.94 -4.58
N CYS A 227 -6.57 10.61 -4.23
CA CYS A 227 -5.63 11.50 -3.55
C CYS A 227 -4.36 11.64 -4.39
N PHE A 228 -3.70 12.80 -4.27
CA PHE A 228 -2.54 13.17 -5.08
C PHE A 228 -1.45 13.74 -4.19
N ARG A 229 -0.22 13.24 -4.30
CA ARG A 229 0.94 13.74 -3.55
C ARG A 229 2.16 13.75 -4.44
N ASP A 230 2.79 14.91 -4.56
CA ASP A 230 4.07 15.05 -5.27
C ASP A 230 5.22 14.79 -4.28
N GLU A 231 5.59 13.53 -4.15
CA GLU A 231 6.63 13.05 -3.24
C GLU A 231 7.42 11.88 -3.86
N ASP A 232 8.54 11.55 -3.26
CA ASP A 232 9.37 10.43 -3.71
C ASP A 232 8.63 9.10 -3.66
N LEU A 233 8.64 8.36 -4.77
CA LEU A 233 7.93 7.10 -4.90
C LEU A 233 8.71 5.93 -4.30
N ARG A 234 7.96 5.04 -3.63
CA ARG A 234 8.42 3.79 -3.05
C ARG A 234 7.54 2.63 -3.52
N ALA A 235 7.82 1.42 -3.08
CA ALA A 235 7.02 0.24 -3.44
C ALA A 235 5.55 0.36 -3.03
N ASP A 236 5.26 1.09 -1.96
CA ASP A 236 3.94 1.32 -1.37
C ASP A 236 3.44 2.78 -1.53
N ARG A 237 4.06 3.58 -2.43
CA ARG A 237 3.67 4.97 -2.73
C ARG A 237 3.49 5.19 -4.21
N GLN A 238 2.46 5.96 -4.56
CA GLN A 238 2.13 6.42 -5.91
C GLN A 238 1.76 7.91 -5.87
N PRO A 239 2.03 8.69 -6.95
CA PRO A 239 1.68 10.12 -6.97
C PRO A 239 0.16 10.34 -6.98
N GLU A 240 -0.59 9.35 -7.45
CA GLU A 240 -2.04 9.26 -7.34
C GLU A 240 -2.44 7.90 -6.75
N PHE A 241 -3.24 7.90 -5.71
CA PHE A 241 -3.65 6.70 -5.00
C PHE A 241 -5.11 6.81 -4.52
N THR A 242 -5.63 5.76 -3.92
CA THR A 242 -7.01 5.71 -3.46
C THR A 242 -7.06 5.54 -1.94
N GLN A 243 -7.88 6.36 -1.27
CA GLN A 243 -8.20 6.20 0.15
C GLN A 243 -9.67 5.82 0.33
N VAL A 244 -9.96 5.04 1.38
CA VAL A 244 -11.27 5.01 2.00
C VAL A 244 -11.22 6.01 3.13
N ASP A 245 -11.78 7.17 2.89
CA ASP A 245 -11.76 8.29 3.83
C ASP A 245 -13.10 8.40 4.55
N MET A 246 -13.08 8.65 5.86
CA MET A 246 -14.29 8.77 6.68
C MET A 246 -14.14 9.81 7.77
N GLU A 247 -15.29 10.39 8.18
CA GLU A 247 -15.38 11.34 9.28
C GLU A 247 -16.72 11.18 9.99
N LEU A 248 -16.73 11.32 11.33
CA LEU A 248 -17.89 11.14 12.19
C LEU A 248 -17.99 12.31 13.17
N SER A 249 -19.22 12.75 13.45
CA SER A 249 -19.53 13.74 14.50
C SER A 249 -19.88 13.07 15.82
N PHE A 250 -19.66 13.81 16.93
CA PHE A 250 -19.99 13.41 18.30
C PHE A 250 -19.31 12.12 18.76
N VAL A 251 -18.02 11.97 18.43
CA VAL A 251 -17.21 10.80 18.71
C VAL A 251 -15.90 11.15 19.42
N ASP A 252 -15.33 10.15 20.10
CA ASP A 252 -13.95 10.15 20.60
C ASP A 252 -13.19 8.93 20.00
N VAL A 253 -11.94 8.75 20.39
CA VAL A 253 -10.99 7.74 19.86
C VAL A 253 -11.60 6.34 19.83
N ASP A 254 -12.27 5.92 20.92
CA ASP A 254 -12.83 4.57 21.04
C ASP A 254 -13.96 4.29 20.03
N ASP A 255 -14.77 5.30 19.71
CA ASP A 255 -15.85 5.17 18.74
C ASP A 255 -15.31 4.93 17.32
N ILE A 256 -14.22 5.65 16.97
CA ILE A 256 -13.56 5.49 15.68
C ILE A 256 -12.90 4.11 15.58
N ILE A 257 -12.22 3.68 16.63
CA ILE A 257 -11.57 2.37 16.70
C ILE A 257 -12.62 1.27 16.53
N ASP A 258 -13.74 1.30 17.26
CA ASP A 258 -14.77 0.26 17.19
C ASP A 258 -15.33 0.07 15.78
N VAL A 259 -15.76 1.15 15.14
CA VAL A 259 -16.34 1.05 13.78
C VAL A 259 -15.33 0.50 12.77
N ASN A 260 -14.05 0.89 12.88
CA ASN A 260 -13.02 0.45 11.96
C ASN A 260 -12.56 -1.00 12.20
N GLU A 261 -12.53 -1.46 13.46
CA GLU A 261 -12.30 -2.88 13.77
C GLU A 261 -13.38 -3.77 13.15
N ARG A 262 -14.66 -3.38 13.30
CA ARG A 262 -15.78 -4.12 12.70
C ARG A 262 -15.74 -4.10 11.18
N LEU A 263 -15.36 -2.98 10.56
CA LEU A 263 -15.17 -2.86 9.12
C LEU A 263 -14.09 -3.84 8.62
N ILE A 264 -12.90 -3.79 9.20
CA ILE A 264 -11.76 -4.64 8.78
C ILE A 264 -12.09 -6.12 9.03
N LYS A 265 -12.67 -6.47 10.17
CA LYS A 265 -13.13 -7.84 10.45
C LYS A 265 -14.07 -8.34 9.36
N LYS A 266 -15.07 -7.54 8.95
CA LYS A 266 -16.01 -7.90 7.89
C LYS A 266 -15.32 -8.05 6.53
N VAL A 267 -14.44 -7.12 6.17
CA VAL A 267 -13.70 -7.16 4.90
C VAL A 267 -12.85 -8.43 4.80
N PHE A 268 -12.04 -8.74 5.81
CA PHE A 268 -11.18 -9.92 5.80
C PHE A 268 -11.98 -11.22 5.84
N LYS A 269 -13.09 -11.25 6.58
CA LYS A 269 -13.97 -12.42 6.61
C LYS A 269 -14.64 -12.69 5.28
N GLU A 270 -15.22 -11.67 4.63
CA GLU A 270 -15.98 -11.87 3.39
C GLU A 270 -15.09 -12.10 2.16
N ILE A 271 -13.88 -11.53 2.14
CA ILE A 271 -13.01 -11.59 0.96
C ILE A 271 -11.99 -12.72 1.04
N LEU A 272 -11.41 -12.98 2.22
CA LEU A 272 -10.34 -13.95 2.42
C LEU A 272 -10.75 -15.13 3.30
N ASP A 273 -11.95 -15.12 3.88
CA ASP A 273 -12.43 -16.04 4.92
C ASP A 273 -11.51 -16.07 6.17
N VAL A 274 -10.87 -14.95 6.48
CA VAL A 274 -10.02 -14.76 7.66
C VAL A 274 -10.83 -14.10 8.78
N ASP A 275 -10.88 -14.72 9.94
CA ASP A 275 -11.54 -14.16 11.13
C ASP A 275 -10.55 -13.32 11.94
N VAL A 276 -10.65 -12.00 11.80
CA VAL A 276 -9.81 -11.04 12.53
C VAL A 276 -10.36 -10.89 13.96
N PRO A 277 -9.55 -11.16 15.00
CA PRO A 277 -9.98 -10.98 16.38
C PRO A 277 -10.17 -9.50 16.72
N ILE A 278 -11.27 -9.18 17.40
CA ILE A 278 -11.54 -7.86 17.98
C ILE A 278 -11.93 -8.02 19.47
N PRO A 279 -11.61 -7.06 20.36
CA PRO A 279 -10.83 -5.84 20.07
C PRO A 279 -9.38 -6.15 19.68
N MET A 280 -8.81 -5.33 18.79
CA MET A 280 -7.41 -5.42 18.40
C MET A 280 -6.50 -4.91 19.51
N GLN A 281 -5.24 -5.38 19.53
CA GLN A 281 -4.23 -4.88 20.45
C GLN A 281 -4.03 -3.37 20.25
N ARG A 282 -3.96 -2.61 21.37
CA ARG A 282 -3.57 -1.20 21.37
C ARG A 282 -2.17 -1.06 21.96
N MET A 283 -1.33 -0.27 21.32
CA MET A 283 0.04 0.03 21.72
C MET A 283 0.24 1.55 21.68
N LYS A 284 0.83 2.13 22.71
CA LYS A 284 1.19 3.55 22.67
C LYS A 284 2.37 3.74 21.70
N TYR A 285 2.42 4.87 21.01
CA TYR A 285 3.54 5.26 20.15
C TYR A 285 4.90 5.07 20.84
N LYS A 286 5.01 5.55 22.09
CA LYS A 286 6.23 5.38 22.88
C LYS A 286 6.65 3.91 23.01
N ASP A 287 5.69 3.01 23.30
CA ASP A 287 5.98 1.59 23.47
C ASP A 287 6.32 0.92 22.13
N ALA A 288 5.71 1.36 21.04
CA ALA A 288 6.02 0.89 19.68
C ALA A 288 7.47 1.25 19.30
N MET A 289 7.88 2.49 19.55
CA MET A 289 9.26 2.93 19.31
C MET A 289 10.26 2.22 20.23
N GLU A 290 9.98 2.15 21.54
CA GLU A 290 10.87 1.51 22.52
C GLU A 290 11.11 0.02 22.22
N ARG A 291 10.05 -0.71 21.84
CA ARG A 291 10.09 -2.18 21.66
C ARG A 291 10.44 -2.60 20.23
N TYR A 292 10.05 -1.82 19.23
CA TYR A 292 10.16 -2.24 17.83
C TYR A 292 10.95 -1.26 16.95
N GLY A 293 11.26 -0.07 17.45
CA GLY A 293 11.95 0.98 16.69
C GLY A 293 11.12 1.49 15.51
N SER A 294 9.79 1.44 15.60
CA SER A 294 8.88 1.84 14.53
C SER A 294 7.50 2.15 15.07
N ASP A 295 6.86 3.17 14.52
CA ASP A 295 5.45 3.53 14.70
C ASP A 295 4.46 2.55 14.07
N LYS A 296 4.95 1.65 13.21
CA LYS A 296 4.20 0.60 12.49
C LYS A 296 4.88 -0.77 12.64
N PRO A 297 4.90 -1.33 13.86
CA PRO A 297 5.66 -2.53 14.14
C PRO A 297 5.08 -3.79 13.47
N ASP A 298 5.96 -4.63 12.92
CA ASP A 298 5.60 -6.02 12.60
C ASP A 298 5.76 -6.87 13.86
N VAL A 299 4.63 -7.33 14.40
CA VAL A 299 4.57 -8.11 15.64
C VAL A 299 4.47 -9.63 15.43
N ARG A 300 4.60 -10.11 14.17
CA ARG A 300 4.52 -11.54 13.84
C ARG A 300 5.69 -12.36 14.37
N PHE A 301 6.78 -11.72 14.71
CA PHE A 301 7.99 -12.32 15.27
C PHE A 301 8.49 -11.46 16.45
N GLY A 302 9.17 -12.05 17.39
CA GLY A 302 9.76 -11.34 18.52
C GLY A 302 10.89 -10.38 18.09
N MET A 303 12.07 -10.51 18.70
CA MET A 303 13.25 -9.70 18.43
C MET A 303 12.99 -8.21 18.78
N GLU A 304 12.42 -7.98 19.96
CA GLU A 304 12.20 -6.63 20.47
C GLU A 304 13.54 -5.92 20.77
N LEU A 305 13.53 -4.60 20.72
CA LEU A 305 14.65 -3.77 21.12
C LEU A 305 14.75 -3.73 22.66
N HIS A 306 15.96 -3.89 23.20
CA HIS A 306 16.24 -3.77 24.61
C HIS A 306 17.20 -2.58 24.83
N ASN A 307 16.81 -1.67 25.73
CA ASN A 307 17.67 -0.56 26.14
C ASN A 307 18.70 -1.07 27.14
N ILE A 308 19.97 -1.10 26.72
CA ILE A 308 21.10 -1.53 27.56
C ILE A 308 22.01 -0.36 27.97
N THR A 309 21.57 0.88 27.79
CA THR A 309 22.34 2.09 28.06
C THR A 309 22.93 2.09 29.48
N ASP A 310 22.13 1.73 30.50
CA ASP A 310 22.59 1.72 31.88
C ASP A 310 23.54 0.56 32.16
N ILE A 311 23.38 -0.59 31.48
CA ILE A 311 24.27 -1.73 31.61
C ILE A 311 25.68 -1.37 31.11
N VAL A 312 25.77 -0.63 30.00
CA VAL A 312 27.06 -0.26 29.38
C VAL A 312 27.59 1.11 29.82
N ARG A 313 26.91 1.79 30.72
CA ARG A 313 27.35 3.09 31.25
C ARG A 313 28.71 2.95 31.93
N GLY A 314 29.64 3.87 31.62
CA GLY A 314 31.01 3.85 32.12
C GLY A 314 31.98 2.95 31.34
N THR A 315 31.53 2.41 30.18
CA THR A 315 32.43 1.63 29.30
C THR A 315 33.58 2.46 28.72
N GLU A 316 34.73 1.81 28.48
CA GLU A 316 35.88 2.35 27.73
C GLU A 316 35.65 2.33 26.20
N PHE A 317 34.57 1.71 25.71
CA PHE A 317 34.26 1.67 24.29
C PHE A 317 33.71 3.03 23.82
N VAL A 318 34.57 3.78 23.12
CA VAL A 318 34.36 5.19 22.73
C VAL A 318 33.00 5.41 22.01
N VAL A 319 32.55 4.46 21.17
CA VAL A 319 31.31 4.60 20.42
C VAL A 319 30.11 4.68 21.36
N PHE A 320 30.04 3.78 22.36
CA PHE A 320 28.94 3.78 23.33
C PHE A 320 29.03 4.98 24.28
N LYS A 321 30.26 5.28 24.75
CA LYS A 321 30.51 6.44 25.60
C LYS A 321 30.02 7.75 24.95
N ASN A 322 30.45 8.01 23.71
CA ASN A 322 30.09 9.22 23.00
C ASN A 322 28.57 9.32 22.73
N ALA A 323 27.90 8.20 22.38
CA ALA A 323 26.45 8.19 22.19
C ALA A 323 25.70 8.56 23.47
N ILE A 324 26.11 7.99 24.62
CA ILE A 324 25.49 8.26 25.94
C ILE A 324 25.77 9.72 26.37
N GLU A 325 27.00 10.21 26.21
CA GLU A 325 27.38 11.59 26.56
C GLU A 325 26.64 12.63 25.70
N ALA A 326 26.30 12.29 24.47
CA ALA A 326 25.50 13.12 23.57
C ALA A 326 23.98 13.04 23.84
N GLY A 327 23.53 12.29 24.85
CA GLY A 327 22.11 12.15 25.20
C GLY A 327 21.34 11.10 24.39
N GLY A 328 22.04 10.30 23.58
CA GLY A 328 21.48 9.16 22.86
C GLY A 328 21.44 7.88 23.69
N SER A 329 21.12 6.75 23.07
CA SER A 329 21.01 5.45 23.75
C SER A 329 21.83 4.34 23.10
N VAL A 330 22.05 3.27 23.85
CA VAL A 330 22.59 2.00 23.39
C VAL A 330 21.50 0.96 23.51
N ARG A 331 21.09 0.41 22.38
CA ARG A 331 20.02 -0.60 22.33
C ARG A 331 20.50 -1.82 21.56
N ALA A 332 19.86 -2.94 21.83
CA ALA A 332 20.21 -4.20 21.22
C ALA A 332 18.99 -5.03 20.85
N ILE A 333 19.17 -5.94 19.89
CA ILE A 333 18.22 -6.99 19.55
C ILE A 333 18.90 -8.35 19.64
N ASN A 334 18.13 -9.40 19.97
CA ASN A 334 18.60 -10.78 19.94
C ASN A 334 18.07 -11.47 18.67
N ALA A 335 18.98 -11.73 17.74
CA ALA A 335 18.70 -12.54 16.55
C ALA A 335 18.86 -14.03 16.88
N ASN A 336 17.77 -14.63 17.33
CA ASN A 336 17.74 -16.03 17.79
C ASN A 336 18.22 -16.97 16.69
N GLY A 337 19.15 -17.90 17.05
CA GLY A 337 19.69 -18.90 16.15
C GLY A 337 20.62 -18.36 15.05
N CYS A 338 20.96 -17.08 15.03
CA CYS A 338 21.87 -16.46 14.06
C CYS A 338 23.36 -16.50 14.45
N GLY A 339 23.73 -17.13 15.56
CA GLY A 339 25.12 -17.24 16.01
C GLY A 339 26.02 -17.98 15.02
N HIS A 340 25.46 -18.79 14.15
CA HIS A 340 26.18 -19.50 13.07
C HIS A 340 26.48 -18.62 11.85
N TYR A 341 26.02 -17.37 11.80
CA TYR A 341 26.27 -16.49 10.65
C TYR A 341 27.76 -16.28 10.42
N PRO A 342 28.27 -16.56 9.19
CA PRO A 342 29.65 -16.29 8.86
C PRO A 342 29.91 -14.78 8.89
N ARG A 343 31.18 -14.41 9.12
CA ARG A 343 31.60 -12.99 9.22
C ARG A 343 31.03 -12.11 8.11
N LYS A 344 31.02 -12.60 6.86
CA LYS A 344 30.50 -11.86 5.71
C LYS A 344 29.01 -11.50 5.85
N GLN A 345 28.20 -12.38 6.44
CA GLN A 345 26.77 -12.10 6.68
C GLN A 345 26.60 -11.06 7.78
N ILE A 346 27.38 -11.15 8.89
CA ILE A 346 27.36 -10.14 9.94
C ILE A 346 27.80 -8.77 9.36
N ASP A 347 28.88 -8.74 8.56
CA ASP A 347 29.33 -7.51 7.91
C ASP A 347 28.27 -6.92 6.97
N SER A 348 27.46 -7.76 6.31
CA SER A 348 26.34 -7.28 5.50
C SER A 348 25.22 -6.63 6.32
N LEU A 349 25.01 -7.05 7.59
CA LEU A 349 24.08 -6.39 8.51
C LEU A 349 24.64 -5.03 8.98
N VAL A 350 25.97 -4.93 9.17
CA VAL A 350 26.64 -3.66 9.47
C VAL A 350 26.44 -2.65 8.33
N GLU A 351 26.64 -3.08 7.08
CA GLU A 351 26.39 -2.20 5.93
C GLU A 351 24.90 -1.83 5.79
N PHE A 352 23.99 -2.75 6.11
CA PHE A 352 22.56 -2.48 6.08
C PHE A 352 22.16 -1.34 7.03
N VAL A 353 22.61 -1.34 8.28
CA VAL A 353 22.24 -0.28 9.24
C VAL A 353 22.85 1.09 8.88
N LYS A 354 23.95 1.14 8.13
CA LYS A 354 24.50 2.40 7.63
C LYS A 354 23.56 3.14 6.68
N THR A 355 22.67 2.42 5.97
CA THR A 355 21.65 3.05 5.13
C THR A 355 20.64 3.86 5.95
N TYR A 356 20.54 3.57 7.25
CA TYR A 356 19.75 4.30 8.25
C TYR A 356 20.58 5.29 9.07
N LYS A 357 21.76 5.68 8.58
CA LYS A 357 22.69 6.65 9.18
C LYS A 357 23.42 6.16 10.44
N ALA A 358 23.25 4.90 10.86
CA ALA A 358 24.04 4.35 11.96
C ALA A 358 25.52 4.28 11.58
N LYS A 359 26.40 4.70 12.50
CA LYS A 359 27.86 4.70 12.29
C LYS A 359 28.47 3.29 12.27
N GLY A 360 27.75 2.31 12.85
CA GLY A 360 28.18 0.93 12.92
C GLY A 360 27.23 0.06 13.74
N LEU A 361 27.57 -1.22 13.82
CA LEU A 361 26.82 -2.22 14.56
C LEU A 361 27.80 -3.09 15.35
N ALA A 362 27.73 -3.08 16.66
CA ALA A 362 28.46 -4.03 17.49
C ALA A 362 27.67 -5.33 17.60
N TRP A 363 28.37 -6.43 17.86
CA TRP A 363 27.73 -7.73 17.96
C TRP A 363 28.40 -8.64 18.97
N ILE A 364 27.61 -9.58 19.53
CA ILE A 364 28.05 -10.67 20.41
C ILE A 364 27.44 -11.96 19.87
N VAL A 365 28.27 -12.94 19.58
CA VAL A 365 27.86 -14.33 19.29
C VAL A 365 27.89 -15.13 20.58
N VAL A 366 26.79 -15.77 20.92
CA VAL A 366 26.74 -16.79 21.98
C VAL A 366 27.01 -18.15 21.34
N ASN A 367 28.23 -18.67 21.52
CA ASN A 367 28.59 -19.96 20.95
C ASN A 367 27.79 -21.12 21.58
N ASP A 368 27.75 -22.27 20.93
CA ASP A 368 27.02 -23.47 21.42
C ASP A 368 27.50 -23.97 22.80
N ASP A 369 28.76 -23.73 23.15
CA ASP A 369 29.34 -24.03 24.46
C ASP A 369 29.09 -22.96 25.54
N GLY A 370 28.32 -21.92 25.18
CA GLY A 370 28.04 -20.77 26.05
C GLY A 370 29.14 -19.71 26.10
N SER A 371 30.27 -19.92 25.44
CA SER A 371 31.31 -18.89 25.36
C SER A 371 30.90 -17.71 24.48
N LEU A 372 31.34 -16.50 24.82
CA LEU A 372 30.99 -15.27 24.11
C LEU A 372 32.10 -14.84 23.16
N LYS A 373 31.75 -14.61 21.90
CA LYS A 373 32.64 -14.06 20.88
C LYS A 373 32.14 -12.69 20.43
N SER A 374 32.97 -11.67 20.58
CA SER A 374 32.60 -10.30 20.21
C SER A 374 33.82 -9.46 19.79
N GLN A 375 33.59 -8.53 18.85
CA GLN A 375 34.60 -7.53 18.48
C GLN A 375 34.84 -6.47 19.57
N ILE A 376 33.88 -6.30 20.50
CA ILE A 376 33.94 -5.34 21.59
C ILE A 376 34.40 -5.97 22.90
N ALA A 377 34.66 -7.28 22.95
CA ALA A 377 35.02 -8.02 24.17
C ALA A 377 36.20 -7.39 24.95
N LYS A 378 37.18 -6.80 24.25
CA LYS A 378 38.33 -6.17 24.89
C LYS A 378 38.04 -4.90 25.71
N PHE A 379 36.82 -4.34 25.58
CA PHE A 379 36.38 -3.14 26.31
C PHE A 379 35.44 -3.48 27.48
N PHE A 380 35.14 -4.76 27.72
CA PHE A 380 34.20 -5.22 28.73
C PHE A 380 34.80 -6.38 29.52
N THR A 381 34.42 -6.52 30.78
CA THR A 381 34.69 -7.74 31.53
C THR A 381 33.78 -8.88 31.06
N PRO A 382 34.15 -10.16 31.23
CA PRO A 382 33.29 -11.29 30.90
C PRO A 382 31.92 -11.21 31.56
N GLU A 383 31.87 -10.79 32.83
CA GLU A 383 30.62 -10.62 33.60
C GLU A 383 29.71 -9.55 32.97
N LYS A 384 30.30 -8.46 32.47
CA LYS A 384 29.55 -7.37 31.86
C LYS A 384 29.00 -7.75 30.48
N LEU A 385 29.76 -8.55 29.73
CA LEU A 385 29.24 -9.11 28.47
C LEU A 385 28.09 -10.10 28.73
N GLN A 386 28.21 -10.92 29.79
CA GLN A 386 27.15 -11.83 30.20
C GLN A 386 25.89 -11.07 30.64
N GLU A 387 26.05 -9.97 31.38
CA GLU A 387 24.92 -9.13 31.78
C GLU A 387 24.14 -8.56 30.57
N ILE A 388 24.86 -8.20 29.47
CA ILE A 388 24.22 -7.80 28.22
C ILE A 388 23.45 -8.97 27.60
N VAL A 389 24.05 -10.17 27.56
CA VAL A 389 23.42 -11.37 27.01
C VAL A 389 22.17 -11.75 27.80
N ASP A 390 22.27 -11.71 29.14
CA ASP A 390 21.16 -12.04 30.03
C ASP A 390 19.99 -11.06 29.89
N ALA A 391 20.27 -9.75 29.73
CA ALA A 391 19.26 -8.71 29.51
C ALA A 391 18.46 -8.92 28.21
N LEU A 392 19.04 -9.62 27.24
CA LEU A 392 18.38 -9.97 25.97
C LEU A 392 17.90 -11.43 25.94
N GLU A 393 17.91 -12.14 27.08
CA GLU A 393 17.56 -13.58 27.16
C GLU A 393 18.32 -14.44 26.14
N GLY A 394 19.59 -14.05 25.86
CA GLY A 394 20.43 -14.71 24.85
C GLY A 394 20.79 -16.13 25.23
N LYS A 395 20.71 -17.03 24.27
CA LYS A 395 20.95 -18.49 24.43
C LYS A 395 22.10 -18.93 23.52
N PRO A 396 22.75 -20.07 23.81
CA PRO A 396 23.69 -20.66 22.88
C PRO A 396 23.11 -20.76 21.45
N GLY A 397 23.91 -20.31 20.48
CA GLY A 397 23.48 -20.21 19.08
C GLY A 397 22.88 -18.85 18.66
N ASP A 398 22.75 -17.88 19.57
CA ASP A 398 22.18 -16.57 19.28
C ASP A 398 23.23 -15.54 18.85
N LEU A 399 22.76 -14.50 18.15
CA LEU A 399 23.55 -13.32 17.73
C LEU A 399 22.89 -12.05 18.28
N ILE A 400 23.58 -11.40 19.21
CA ILE A 400 23.14 -10.11 19.74
C ILE A 400 23.74 -9.00 18.88
N LEU A 401 22.92 -8.04 18.46
CA LEU A 401 23.27 -6.92 17.61
C LEU A 401 22.98 -5.61 18.34
N ILE A 402 23.97 -4.72 18.44
CA ILE A 402 23.93 -3.54 19.31
C ILE A 402 24.20 -2.28 18.46
N CYS A 403 23.30 -1.31 18.54
CA CYS A 403 23.44 0.01 17.95
C CYS A 403 23.53 1.09 19.03
N ALA A 404 24.35 2.12 18.80
CA ALA A 404 24.54 3.26 19.71
C ALA A 404 24.65 4.54 18.90
N ASP A 405 23.71 5.45 19.07
CA ASP A 405 23.65 6.78 18.46
C ASP A 405 22.51 7.61 19.12
N ALA A 406 22.10 8.72 18.48
CA ALA A 406 20.86 9.41 18.83
C ALA A 406 19.66 8.44 18.70
N ASP A 407 18.66 8.58 19.56
CA ASP A 407 17.52 7.64 19.68
C ASP A 407 16.84 7.37 18.32
N ARG A 408 16.59 8.41 17.52
CA ARG A 408 15.99 8.26 16.17
C ARG A 408 16.80 7.32 15.27
N ILE A 409 18.13 7.51 15.22
CA ILE A 409 19.02 6.65 14.41
C ILE A 409 19.00 5.21 14.92
N VAL A 410 19.01 5.02 16.24
CA VAL A 410 18.99 3.69 16.86
C VAL A 410 17.68 2.97 16.56
N PHE A 411 16.54 3.66 16.70
CA PHE A 411 15.22 3.11 16.39
C PHE A 411 15.09 2.73 14.91
N ASP A 412 15.38 3.65 14.01
CA ASP A 412 15.31 3.40 12.56
C ASP A 412 16.20 2.23 12.14
N SER A 413 17.43 2.18 12.69
CA SER A 413 18.40 1.14 12.34
C SER A 413 18.02 -0.23 12.86
N LEU A 414 17.68 -0.35 14.15
CA LEU A 414 17.31 -1.64 14.76
C LEU A 414 15.93 -2.10 14.34
N GLY A 415 14.98 -1.16 14.19
CA GLY A 415 13.63 -1.47 13.70
C GLY A 415 13.65 -2.05 12.29
N ALA A 416 14.44 -1.47 11.38
CA ALA A 416 14.65 -2.04 10.05
C ALA A 416 15.44 -3.35 10.09
N LEU A 417 16.49 -3.43 10.93
CA LEU A 417 17.37 -4.60 11.03
C LEU A 417 16.60 -5.85 11.49
N ARG A 418 15.68 -5.71 12.48
CA ARG A 418 14.86 -6.85 12.95
C ARG A 418 13.99 -7.40 11.82
N CYS A 419 13.40 -6.53 11.01
CA CYS A 419 12.59 -6.92 9.85
C CYS A 419 13.44 -7.60 8.76
N GLU A 420 14.66 -7.10 8.49
CA GLU A 420 15.57 -7.70 7.53
C GLU A 420 16.05 -9.09 7.98
N ILE A 421 16.33 -9.28 9.28
CA ILE A 421 16.68 -10.60 9.82
C ILE A 421 15.48 -11.55 9.71
N ALA A 422 14.27 -11.10 10.08
CA ALA A 422 13.07 -11.90 9.97
C ALA A 422 12.81 -12.36 8.52
N ARG A 423 13.04 -11.46 7.54
CA ARG A 423 12.95 -11.77 6.11
C ARG A 423 14.00 -12.81 5.68
N ARG A 424 15.27 -12.65 6.12
CA ARG A 424 16.34 -13.63 5.80
C ARG A 424 16.10 -15.01 6.38
N GLN A 425 15.44 -15.07 7.53
CA GLN A 425 15.11 -16.30 8.23
C GLN A 425 13.70 -16.83 7.92
N GLU A 426 12.95 -16.17 7.04
CA GLU A 426 11.58 -16.55 6.66
C GLU A 426 10.66 -16.75 7.89
N LEU A 427 10.78 -15.86 8.90
CA LEU A 427 10.02 -15.97 10.16
C LEU A 427 8.54 -15.63 10.02
N THR A 428 8.13 -15.04 8.90
CA THR A 428 6.76 -14.59 8.67
C THR A 428 6.08 -15.40 7.59
N ARG A 429 4.77 -15.64 7.75
CA ARG A 429 3.95 -16.31 6.74
C ARG A 429 3.02 -15.31 6.06
N PRO A 430 2.75 -15.46 4.76
CA PRO A 430 1.87 -14.55 4.01
C PRO A 430 0.41 -14.54 4.50
N ASP A 431 -0.04 -15.62 5.13
CA ASP A 431 -1.39 -15.83 5.65
C ASP A 431 -1.56 -15.44 7.13
N ASP A 432 -0.50 -14.94 7.79
CA ASP A 432 -0.54 -14.47 9.18
C ASP A 432 -0.77 -12.95 9.22
N PHE A 433 -2.00 -12.56 9.51
CA PHE A 433 -2.43 -11.16 9.59
C PHE A 433 -2.51 -10.72 11.06
N ARG A 434 -1.58 -9.86 11.50
CA ARG A 434 -1.50 -9.32 12.87
C ARG A 434 -1.80 -7.84 12.87
N PHE A 435 -3.03 -7.51 13.29
CA PHE A 435 -3.51 -6.15 13.43
C PHE A 435 -3.21 -5.59 14.80
N LEU A 436 -2.89 -4.30 14.86
CA LEU A 436 -2.82 -3.54 16.09
C LEU A 436 -3.11 -2.06 15.82
N TRP A 437 -3.44 -1.34 16.87
CA TRP A 437 -3.51 0.11 16.87
C TRP A 437 -2.27 0.70 17.54
N VAL A 438 -1.69 1.72 16.93
CA VAL A 438 -0.73 2.61 17.57
C VAL A 438 -1.47 3.91 17.91
N THR A 439 -1.32 4.36 19.16
CA THR A 439 -2.07 5.50 19.71
C THR A 439 -1.16 6.44 20.49
N GLU A 440 -1.68 7.58 20.90
CA GLU A 440 -0.95 8.56 21.72
C GLU A 440 0.36 9.02 21.05
N PHE A 441 0.29 9.36 19.76
CA PHE A 441 1.42 9.94 19.02
C PHE A 441 1.86 11.28 19.63
N PRO A 442 3.12 11.71 19.44
CA PRO A 442 3.49 13.08 19.75
C PRO A 442 2.66 14.05 18.90
N MET A 443 2.34 15.20 19.48
CA MET A 443 1.59 16.25 18.76
C MET A 443 2.49 17.01 17.78
N PHE A 444 3.75 17.18 18.16
CA PHE A 444 4.74 17.98 17.44
C PHE A 444 6.05 17.23 17.29
N GLU A 445 6.72 17.45 16.16
CA GLU A 445 8.12 17.14 15.94
C GLU A 445 8.93 18.44 15.85
N TRP A 446 10.16 18.44 16.35
CA TRP A 446 11.05 19.58 16.19
C TRP A 446 11.79 19.47 14.86
N ASP A 447 11.68 20.48 14.03
CA ASP A 447 12.43 20.60 12.77
C ASP A 447 13.70 21.42 13.02
N ASP A 448 14.85 20.75 12.95
CA ASP A 448 16.17 21.38 13.15
C ASP A 448 16.55 22.35 12.03
N GLU A 449 16.05 22.13 10.79
CA GLU A 449 16.35 22.98 9.65
C GLU A 449 15.56 24.28 9.71
N GLU A 450 14.26 24.19 10.04
CA GLU A 450 13.38 25.34 10.17
C GLU A 450 13.40 25.96 11.58
N ASN A 451 14.04 25.29 12.54
CA ASN A 451 14.15 25.71 13.95
C ASN A 451 12.78 26.06 14.56
N ARG A 452 11.78 25.18 14.32
CA ARG A 452 10.41 25.32 14.85
C ARG A 452 9.74 23.96 15.06
N TYR A 453 8.62 23.96 15.74
CA TYR A 453 7.73 22.80 15.78
C TYR A 453 6.99 22.66 14.45
N VAL A 454 6.87 21.41 13.98
CA VAL A 454 5.97 20.99 12.91
C VAL A 454 4.95 20.00 13.48
N ALA A 455 3.77 19.90 12.88
CA ALA A 455 2.78 18.93 13.30
C ALA A 455 3.20 17.53 12.85
N GLU A 456 3.14 16.56 13.74
CA GLU A 456 3.43 15.14 13.41
C GLU A 456 2.45 14.60 12.37
N HIS A 457 1.16 14.95 12.47
CA HIS A 457 0.13 14.55 11.52
C HIS A 457 -0.34 15.75 10.69
N HIS A 458 -1.23 16.58 11.25
CA HIS A 458 -1.74 17.80 10.63
C HIS A 458 -2.19 18.81 11.69
N PRO A 459 -2.29 20.11 11.38
CA PRO A 459 -2.56 21.16 12.38
C PRO A 459 -3.96 21.12 13.00
N PHE A 460 -4.86 20.28 12.52
CA PHE A 460 -6.22 20.11 13.05
C PHE A 460 -6.37 18.94 14.02
N THR A 461 -5.31 18.23 14.32
CA THR A 461 -5.28 17.12 15.28
C THR A 461 -5.49 17.63 16.70
N CYS A 462 -6.40 17.00 17.47
CA CYS A 462 -6.68 17.38 18.85
C CYS A 462 -5.61 16.82 19.80
N PRO A 463 -5.05 17.64 20.71
CA PRO A 463 -4.21 17.14 21.78
C PRO A 463 -5.02 16.33 22.80
N MET A 464 -4.36 15.45 23.55
CA MET A 464 -4.95 14.77 24.70
C MET A 464 -5.42 15.82 25.74
N ASP A 465 -6.58 15.59 26.35
CA ASP A 465 -7.19 16.56 27.26
C ASP A 465 -6.31 16.84 28.51
N GLU A 466 -5.65 15.80 29.01
CA GLU A 466 -4.74 15.92 30.17
C GLU A 466 -3.44 16.65 29.81
N ASP A 467 -3.06 16.72 28.55
CA ASP A 467 -1.82 17.36 28.08
C ASP A 467 -2.02 18.86 27.71
N LEU A 468 -3.27 19.37 27.71
CA LEU A 468 -3.56 20.77 27.37
C LEU A 468 -2.71 21.80 28.12
N PRO A 469 -2.41 21.66 29.44
CA PRO A 469 -1.53 22.58 30.15
C PRO A 469 -0.08 22.58 29.62
N LEU A 470 0.36 21.48 29.00
CA LEU A 470 1.72 21.35 28.44
C LEU A 470 1.93 22.21 27.19
N LEU A 471 0.86 22.59 26.48
CA LEU A 471 0.95 23.51 25.34
C LEU A 471 1.61 24.86 25.71
N ASP A 472 1.54 25.26 26.97
CA ASP A 472 2.14 26.51 27.49
C ASP A 472 3.53 26.31 28.11
N THR A 473 3.83 25.09 28.54
CA THR A 473 5.01 24.84 29.39
C THR A 473 6.06 23.95 28.69
N ASP A 474 5.63 22.93 27.99
CA ASP A 474 6.52 21.99 27.27
C ASP A 474 5.79 21.31 26.10
N PRO A 475 5.65 21.98 24.96
CA PRO A 475 4.94 21.44 23.79
C PRO A 475 5.49 20.11 23.28
N SER A 476 6.79 19.83 23.50
CA SER A 476 7.43 18.59 23.07
C SER A 476 6.86 17.33 23.71
N LYS A 477 6.15 17.46 24.83
CA LYS A 477 5.54 16.35 25.58
C LYS A 477 4.04 16.18 25.33
N VAL A 478 3.44 17.06 24.53
CA VAL A 478 2.01 16.98 24.23
C VAL A 478 1.74 15.79 23.31
N ARG A 479 0.82 14.92 23.74
CA ARG A 479 0.35 13.80 22.93
C ARG A 479 -0.90 14.19 22.15
N ALA A 480 -1.07 13.59 20.98
CA ALA A 480 -2.22 13.75 20.11
C ALA A 480 -3.27 12.65 20.35
N LYS A 481 -4.56 12.98 20.19
CA LYS A 481 -5.65 12.01 20.03
C LYS A 481 -5.60 11.44 18.60
N ALA A 482 -4.44 10.89 18.22
CA ALA A 482 -4.18 10.25 16.93
C ALA A 482 -4.05 8.74 17.10
N TYR A 483 -4.39 8.01 16.04
CA TYR A 483 -4.42 6.55 16.04
C TYR A 483 -4.19 6.02 14.62
N ASP A 484 -3.28 5.05 14.49
CA ASP A 484 -3.00 4.36 13.25
C ASP A 484 -3.29 2.87 13.39
N MET A 485 -4.00 2.30 12.41
CA MET A 485 -4.14 0.85 12.29
C MET A 485 -2.97 0.29 11.52
N VAL A 486 -2.27 -0.64 12.14
CA VAL A 486 -1.09 -1.29 11.59
C VAL A 486 -1.38 -2.76 11.30
N LEU A 487 -0.92 -3.24 10.15
CA LEU A 487 -0.93 -4.65 9.76
C LEU A 487 0.47 -5.06 9.29
N ASN A 488 1.10 -6.00 10.00
CA ASN A 488 2.33 -6.65 9.54
C ASN A 488 3.47 -5.68 9.16
N GLY A 489 3.62 -4.58 9.89
CA GLY A 489 4.66 -3.58 9.62
C GLY A 489 4.24 -2.48 8.63
N PHE A 490 2.98 -2.46 8.23
CA PHE A 490 2.42 -1.41 7.37
C PHE A 490 1.29 -0.67 8.09
N GLU A 491 1.33 0.64 8.03
CA GLU A 491 0.18 1.49 8.36
C GLU A 491 -0.90 1.30 7.31
N LEU A 492 -2.03 0.74 7.69
CA LEU A 492 -3.19 0.60 6.81
C LEU A 492 -3.96 1.89 6.64
N GLY A 493 -4.05 2.64 7.70
CA GLY A 493 -4.74 3.90 7.75
C GLY A 493 -4.55 4.58 9.08
N GLY A 494 -4.61 5.89 9.06
CA GLY A 494 -4.43 6.72 10.23
C GLY A 494 -5.50 7.80 10.33
N GLY A 495 -5.66 8.31 11.53
CA GLY A 495 -6.61 9.35 11.82
C GLY A 495 -6.43 9.99 13.18
N SER A 496 -7.30 10.94 13.47
CA SER A 496 -7.31 11.62 14.77
C SER A 496 -8.70 12.15 15.11
N ILE A 497 -8.90 12.51 16.36
CA ILE A 497 -9.94 13.45 16.75
C ILE A 497 -9.48 14.85 16.33
N ARG A 498 -10.41 15.69 15.84
CA ARG A 498 -10.12 17.02 15.34
C ARG A 498 -10.35 18.08 16.41
N ILE A 499 -9.60 19.16 16.32
CA ILE A 499 -9.85 20.33 17.16
C ILE A 499 -11.16 20.97 16.70
N HIS A 500 -12.13 21.08 17.62
CA HIS A 500 -13.38 21.84 17.41
C HIS A 500 -13.43 23.12 18.24
N ARG A 501 -12.48 23.31 19.17
CA ARG A 501 -12.33 24.50 20.02
C ARG A 501 -11.40 25.51 19.37
N ARG A 502 -11.91 26.71 19.12
CA ARG A 502 -11.16 27.79 18.47
C ARG A 502 -9.93 28.26 19.25
N ASP A 503 -10.05 28.34 20.58
CA ASP A 503 -8.94 28.73 21.47
C ASP A 503 -7.76 27.77 21.37
N ILE A 504 -8.03 26.46 21.30
CA ILE A 504 -7.01 25.44 21.12
C ILE A 504 -6.43 25.51 19.71
N GLN A 505 -7.26 25.65 18.67
CA GLN A 505 -6.80 25.72 17.28
C GLN A 505 -5.86 26.91 17.04
N GLN A 506 -6.20 28.08 17.58
CA GLN A 506 -5.37 29.27 17.47
C GLN A 506 -4.01 29.08 18.17
N LYS A 507 -4.01 28.42 19.33
CA LYS A 507 -2.78 28.09 20.08
C LYS A 507 -1.89 27.13 19.30
N ILE A 508 -2.46 26.07 18.71
CA ILE A 508 -1.72 25.12 17.87
C ILE A 508 -1.11 25.84 16.66
N PHE A 509 -1.85 26.67 15.96
CA PHE A 509 -1.29 27.46 14.85
C PHE A 509 -0.13 28.35 15.27
N SER A 510 -0.25 29.02 16.43
CA SER A 510 0.84 29.84 16.97
C SER A 510 2.10 29.01 17.28
N LEU A 511 1.96 27.82 17.86
CA LEU A 511 3.08 26.90 18.14
C LEU A 511 3.75 26.38 16.85
N LEU A 512 2.97 26.23 15.78
CA LEU A 512 3.48 25.83 14.45
C LEU A 512 4.07 27.01 13.66
N GLY A 513 4.07 28.21 14.22
CA GLY A 513 4.64 29.40 13.60
C GLY A 513 3.74 30.11 12.60
N PHE A 514 2.44 29.80 12.55
CA PHE A 514 1.47 30.56 11.74
C PHE A 514 1.09 31.87 12.45
N SER A 515 1.11 32.97 11.71
CA SER A 515 0.41 34.18 12.13
C SER A 515 -1.11 34.02 11.98
N ASP A 516 -1.89 34.88 12.63
CA ASP A 516 -3.34 34.88 12.43
C ASP A 516 -3.73 35.16 10.97
N GLU A 517 -2.96 36.01 10.29
CA GLU A 517 -3.12 36.32 8.88
C GLU A 517 -2.83 35.11 7.98
N ASP A 518 -1.72 34.40 8.22
CA ASP A 518 -1.37 33.19 7.47
C ASP A 518 -2.42 32.08 7.66
N ALA A 519 -2.86 31.87 8.90
CA ALA A 519 -3.90 30.90 9.22
C ALA A 519 -5.23 31.24 8.52
N GLN A 520 -5.60 32.53 8.51
CA GLN A 520 -6.81 33.02 7.83
C GLN A 520 -6.69 32.93 6.30
N GLU A 521 -5.52 33.22 5.72
CA GLU A 521 -5.31 33.10 4.30
C GLU A 521 -5.40 31.65 3.81
N ARG A 522 -4.78 30.71 4.53
CA ARG A 522 -4.74 29.29 4.14
C ARG A 522 -6.03 28.54 4.48
N PHE A 523 -6.53 28.72 5.71
CA PHE A 523 -7.60 27.90 6.29
C PHE A 523 -8.84 28.71 6.68
N GLY A 524 -8.92 30.00 6.25
CA GLY A 524 -9.98 30.91 6.68
C GLY A 524 -11.39 30.39 6.45
N PHE A 525 -11.64 29.70 5.34
CA PHE A 525 -12.94 29.11 5.03
C PHE A 525 -13.37 28.05 6.07
N LEU A 526 -12.43 27.27 6.64
CA LEU A 526 -12.69 26.30 7.69
C LEU A 526 -12.86 27.01 9.04
N LEU A 527 -11.96 27.93 9.36
CA LEU A 527 -12.02 28.73 10.60
C LEU A 527 -13.30 29.56 10.69
N ASP A 528 -13.78 30.08 9.55
CA ASP A 528 -15.04 30.81 9.48
C ASP A 528 -16.24 29.89 9.66
N ALA A 529 -16.21 28.67 9.09
CA ALA A 529 -17.25 27.67 9.31
C ALA A 529 -17.38 27.30 10.80
N PHE A 530 -16.27 27.22 11.53
CA PHE A 530 -16.26 26.92 12.97
C PHE A 530 -16.93 27.99 13.85
N LYS A 531 -17.19 29.18 13.31
CA LYS A 531 -17.97 30.23 14.01
C LYS A 531 -19.45 29.87 14.15
N TYR A 532 -19.97 28.96 13.32
CA TYR A 532 -21.40 28.63 13.25
C TYR A 532 -21.75 27.31 13.99
N GLY A 533 -20.89 26.86 14.88
CA GLY A 533 -21.11 25.65 15.66
C GLY A 533 -20.58 24.41 14.97
N VAL A 534 -19.51 23.86 15.53
CA VAL A 534 -18.87 22.64 15.04
C VAL A 534 -18.99 21.55 16.10
N PRO A 535 -19.47 20.35 15.73
CA PRO A 535 -19.51 19.24 16.66
C PRO A 535 -18.09 18.72 16.94
N PRO A 536 -17.83 18.10 18.12
CA PRO A 536 -16.67 17.23 18.26
C PRO A 536 -16.70 16.18 17.14
N HIS A 537 -15.60 15.98 16.44
CA HIS A 537 -15.55 15.05 15.30
C HIS A 537 -14.16 14.42 15.15
N GLY A 538 -14.12 13.32 14.46
CA GLY A 538 -12.91 12.58 14.17
C GLY A 538 -13.10 11.65 13.00
N GLY A 539 -12.01 11.16 12.47
CA GLY A 539 -12.07 10.27 11.31
C GLY A 539 -10.78 9.53 11.08
N LEU A 540 -10.80 8.72 10.03
CA LEU A 540 -9.68 7.90 9.62
C LEU A 540 -9.69 7.77 8.09
N ALA A 541 -8.52 7.64 7.49
CA ALA A 541 -8.38 7.32 6.08
C ALA A 541 -7.53 6.05 5.91
N PHE A 542 -8.10 5.03 5.27
CA PHE A 542 -7.35 3.84 4.87
C PHE A 542 -6.70 4.02 3.50
N GLY A 543 -5.44 3.64 3.37
CA GLY A 543 -4.80 3.45 2.07
C GLY A 543 -5.39 2.23 1.36
N PHE A 544 -6.40 2.43 0.50
CA PHE A 544 -7.11 1.33 -0.14
C PHE A 544 -6.20 0.44 -0.98
N ASP A 545 -5.27 1.04 -1.73
CA ASP A 545 -4.28 0.30 -2.52
C ASP A 545 -3.39 -0.59 -1.64
N ARG A 546 -3.00 -0.10 -0.46
CA ARG A 546 -2.18 -0.82 0.51
C ARG A 546 -2.94 -1.99 1.15
N ILE A 547 -4.22 -1.81 1.50
CA ILE A 547 -5.08 -2.91 1.96
C ILE A 547 -5.12 -4.02 0.91
N ILE A 548 -5.39 -3.69 -0.34
CA ILE A 548 -5.46 -4.67 -1.42
C ILE A 548 -4.10 -5.36 -1.65
N MET A 549 -2.99 -4.61 -1.61
CA MET A 549 -1.64 -5.16 -1.71
C MET A 549 -1.39 -6.25 -0.64
N LEU A 550 -1.71 -5.96 0.62
CA LEU A 550 -1.52 -6.90 1.71
C LEU A 550 -2.47 -8.10 1.63
N MET A 551 -3.73 -7.88 1.25
CA MET A 551 -4.71 -8.96 1.06
C MET A 551 -4.34 -9.92 -0.08
N THR A 552 -3.65 -9.44 -1.09
CA THR A 552 -3.21 -10.26 -2.25
C THR A 552 -1.83 -10.86 -2.08
N GLY A 553 -1.08 -10.46 -1.03
CA GLY A 553 0.33 -10.83 -0.84
C GLY A 553 1.27 -10.22 -1.89
N SER A 554 0.84 -9.15 -2.57
CA SER A 554 1.66 -8.44 -3.55
C SER A 554 2.77 -7.65 -2.88
N SER A 555 3.94 -7.57 -3.50
CA SER A 555 5.10 -6.83 -2.99
C SER A 555 5.06 -5.32 -3.31
N SER A 556 4.13 -4.90 -4.18
CA SER A 556 3.99 -3.50 -4.59
C SER A 556 2.53 -3.15 -4.88
N ILE A 557 2.13 -1.92 -4.53
CA ILE A 557 0.79 -1.40 -4.87
C ILE A 557 0.58 -1.29 -6.38
N ARG A 558 1.63 -1.28 -7.20
CA ARG A 558 1.54 -1.30 -8.67
C ARG A 558 0.83 -2.54 -9.21
N ASP A 559 0.90 -3.66 -8.49
CA ASP A 559 0.21 -4.89 -8.91
C ASP A 559 -1.30 -4.86 -8.63
N VAL A 560 -1.77 -3.92 -7.82
CA VAL A 560 -3.18 -3.80 -7.43
C VAL A 560 -3.85 -2.51 -7.93
N ILE A 561 -3.12 -1.71 -8.71
CA ILE A 561 -3.60 -0.52 -9.43
C ILE A 561 -3.62 -0.85 -10.92
N ALA A 562 -4.72 -0.53 -11.61
CA ALA A 562 -4.89 -0.89 -13.02
C ALA A 562 -3.78 -0.26 -13.89
N PHE A 563 -3.53 1.04 -13.76
CA PHE A 563 -2.53 1.80 -14.53
C PHE A 563 -1.66 2.64 -13.58
N PRO A 564 -0.68 2.02 -12.90
CA PRO A 564 0.20 2.72 -11.98
C PRO A 564 1.29 3.51 -12.71
N LYS A 565 1.92 4.46 -12.00
CA LYS A 565 3.15 5.11 -12.43
C LYS A 565 4.37 4.27 -12.07
N VAL A 566 5.47 4.45 -12.81
CA VAL A 566 6.79 3.91 -12.47
C VAL A 566 7.51 4.80 -11.45
N LYS A 567 8.73 4.43 -11.06
CA LYS A 567 9.46 5.06 -9.95
C LYS A 567 9.71 6.58 -10.14
N ASP A 568 9.86 7.03 -11.37
CA ASP A 568 10.04 8.46 -11.73
C ASP A 568 8.71 9.21 -11.95
N ALA A 569 7.59 8.65 -11.49
CA ALA A 569 6.25 9.17 -11.66
C ALA A 569 5.73 9.21 -13.12
N SER A 570 6.43 8.62 -14.08
CA SER A 570 5.97 8.51 -15.47
C SER A 570 5.04 7.33 -15.70
N CYS A 571 4.32 7.33 -16.82
CA CYS A 571 3.47 6.24 -17.29
C CYS A 571 3.98 5.70 -18.63
N PRO A 572 4.68 4.57 -18.67
CA PRO A 572 5.24 4.01 -19.92
C PRO A 572 4.19 3.61 -20.96
N LEU A 573 2.93 3.47 -20.56
CA LEU A 573 1.82 3.14 -21.45
C LEU A 573 1.35 4.35 -22.27
N THR A 574 1.31 5.54 -21.66
CA THR A 574 0.73 6.75 -22.24
C THR A 574 1.76 7.85 -22.50
N ASP A 575 3.01 7.59 -22.18
CA ASP A 575 4.13 8.55 -22.19
C ASP A 575 3.83 9.84 -21.38
N ALA A 576 3.03 9.69 -20.30
CA ALA A 576 2.75 10.79 -19.38
C ALA A 576 3.84 10.89 -18.28
N PRO A 577 4.24 12.11 -17.86
CA PRO A 577 3.80 13.42 -18.37
C PRO A 577 4.35 13.71 -19.76
N GLY A 578 3.58 14.43 -20.58
CA GLY A 578 3.95 14.83 -21.93
C GLY A 578 4.05 16.35 -22.07
N THR A 579 4.60 16.82 -23.18
CA THR A 579 4.60 18.22 -23.56
C THR A 579 3.21 18.68 -23.99
N VAL A 580 2.94 19.97 -23.88
CA VAL A 580 1.70 20.61 -24.35
C VAL A 580 2.05 21.65 -25.41
N ASP A 581 1.08 21.97 -26.28
CA ASP A 581 1.27 22.97 -27.32
C ASP A 581 1.45 24.38 -26.74
N ASP A 582 2.32 25.19 -27.37
CA ASP A 582 2.58 26.57 -26.97
C ASP A 582 1.29 27.40 -26.87
N LYS A 583 0.33 27.17 -27.77
CA LYS A 583 -0.98 27.81 -27.73
C LYS A 583 -1.73 27.55 -26.42
N GLN A 584 -1.62 26.34 -25.86
CA GLN A 584 -2.25 26.03 -24.57
C GLN A 584 -1.56 26.76 -23.42
N LEU A 585 -0.23 26.90 -23.50
CA LEU A 585 0.55 27.66 -22.50
C LEU A 585 0.19 29.14 -22.58
N ASP A 586 0.09 29.72 -23.79
CA ASP A 586 -0.33 31.10 -24.01
C ASP A 586 -1.74 31.36 -23.46
N GLU A 587 -2.70 30.46 -23.71
CA GLU A 587 -4.07 30.58 -23.19
C GLU A 587 -4.12 30.54 -21.65
N LEU A 588 -3.16 29.90 -21.02
CA LEU A 588 -3.02 29.82 -19.55
C LEU A 588 -2.18 30.96 -18.97
N GLY A 589 -1.49 31.75 -19.83
CA GLY A 589 -0.55 32.76 -19.39
C GLY A 589 0.67 32.22 -18.68
N ILE A 590 1.18 31.05 -19.10
CA ILE A 590 2.29 30.34 -18.50
C ILE A 590 3.42 30.18 -19.51
N ALA A 591 4.67 30.27 -19.06
CA ALA A 591 5.85 30.01 -19.86
C ALA A 591 6.73 28.96 -19.17
N ILE A 592 7.34 28.06 -19.95
CA ILE A 592 8.35 27.13 -19.47
C ILE A 592 9.67 27.88 -19.40
N VAL A 593 10.24 28.00 -18.20
CA VAL A 593 11.58 28.54 -18.02
C VAL A 593 12.59 27.49 -18.48
N LYS A 594 13.37 27.82 -19.51
CA LYS A 594 14.46 26.95 -19.97
C LYS A 594 15.61 27.02 -18.97
N THR A 595 15.99 25.88 -18.41
CA THR A 595 17.20 25.72 -17.62
C THR A 595 18.24 25.00 -18.47
N GLU A 596 19.54 25.21 -18.21
CA GLU A 596 20.65 24.57 -18.96
C GLU A 596 20.52 23.02 -19.01
N GLU A 597 19.94 22.41 -17.97
CA GLU A 597 19.67 20.96 -17.92
C GLU A 597 18.57 20.49 -18.89
N ASN A 598 17.69 21.38 -19.34
CA ASN A 598 16.59 21.06 -20.28
C ASN A 598 17.01 21.12 -21.76
N GLU A 599 18.21 21.60 -22.06
CA GLU A 599 18.73 21.65 -23.44
C GLU A 599 19.34 20.30 -23.87
N GLU A 600 19.94 19.54 -22.95
CA GLU A 600 20.58 18.23 -23.25
C GLU A 600 19.58 17.09 -23.50
N THR A 601 18.32 17.22 -23.10
CA THR A 601 17.31 16.15 -23.28
C THR A 601 16.53 16.24 -24.58
N ASN A 602 16.73 17.28 -25.41
CA ASN A 602 16.04 17.50 -26.68
C ASN A 602 16.95 17.36 -27.93
N GLU A 603 18.21 16.91 -27.78
CA GLU A 603 19.09 16.43 -28.87
C GLU A 603 19.17 14.89 -28.84
#